data_9cb14200b91bceec1b1121dd3ff67832
#
_entry.id   9cb14200b91bceec1b1121dd3ff67832
#
_cell.length_a   1.000
_cell.length_b   1.000
_cell.length_c   1.000
_cell.angle_alpha   90.00
_cell.angle_beta   90.00
_cell.angle_gamma   90.00
#
_symmetry.space_group_name_H-M   'P 1'
#
loop_
_entity.id
_entity.type
_entity.pdbx_description
1 polymer ?
#
loop_
_entity_poly.entity_id
_entity_poly.type
_entity_poly.pdbx_seq_one_letter_code
_entity_poly.pdbx_strand_id
1 'polypeptide(L)'
;LDFPVIYGSAKNNWMGTDWKTPTDNLTALLDAIIEHIPAPKQLEGTPQMLITSLDYSSYTGRIAVGRVHRGTLKEGMNITLAKRDGSMVKSKIKEVHTFEGLGRKKTDAVSSGDICAIIGVDGFEIGDTICDYEKPEPLPPIAIDEPTMSMLFTINDSPFFGKEGKFVTSRHIHDRLMKELDKNLALRVRKSELEDGKWIVSGRGVLHLSVLIETMRREGYELQVGQPQVIFKEIDGVKCEPIEELTISVPEEFASKMIDMVTRRKGEMTSMESQGDRVNIEFDMPSRGIIGLRTNVLTASQGEAIMAHRFKEYQPYKGDIERRSNGSMIAMESGTAFAYAIDKLQDRGKFFIYPQDEVYAGQVVGEHVHENDLVINVTKSKKLTNMRASGSDDKARIIPPVIFSLEEALEYIKEDEYVEVTPKSMRMRKVILDELERKRANRG
;
A
#
# COMPACT_ATOMS: atom_id res chain seq x y z
N LEU A 1 -32.76 -8.93 2.62
CA LEU A 1 -32.42 -7.54 2.89
C LEU A 1 -33.29 -6.67 1.98
N ASP A 2 -34.17 -5.86 2.56
CA ASP A 2 -35.02 -4.92 1.82
C ASP A 2 -34.47 -3.52 2.04
N PHE A 3 -34.17 -2.79 0.94
CA PHE A 3 -33.62 -1.44 0.98
C PHE A 3 -34.10 -0.65 -0.25
N PRO A 4 -34.26 0.67 -0.17
CA PRO A 4 -34.65 1.49 -1.29
C PRO A 4 -33.57 1.50 -2.37
N VAL A 5 -33.99 1.37 -3.63
CA VAL A 5 -33.10 1.37 -4.79
C VAL A 5 -33.45 2.55 -5.70
N ILE A 6 -32.43 3.35 -6.04
CA ILE A 6 -32.51 4.46 -7.00
C ILE A 6 -31.56 4.16 -8.15
N TYR A 7 -32.05 4.28 -9.37
CA TYR A 7 -31.28 4.07 -10.59
C TYR A 7 -30.88 5.41 -11.21
N GLY A 8 -29.70 5.47 -11.84
CA GLY A 8 -29.33 6.70 -12.51
C GLY A 8 -27.98 6.72 -13.16
N SER A 9 -27.64 7.86 -13.74
CA SER A 9 -26.35 8.14 -14.36
C SER A 9 -25.82 9.49 -13.87
N ALA A 10 -24.77 9.46 -13.06
CA ALA A 10 -24.11 10.69 -12.62
C ALA A 10 -23.54 11.49 -13.81
N LYS A 11 -23.02 10.83 -14.84
CA LYS A 11 -22.51 11.46 -16.06
C LYS A 11 -23.60 12.23 -16.81
N ASN A 12 -24.81 11.68 -16.85
CA ASN A 12 -25.95 12.26 -17.59
C ASN A 12 -26.88 13.06 -16.68
N ASN A 13 -26.51 13.23 -15.41
CA ASN A 13 -27.19 14.06 -14.42
C ASN A 13 -28.67 13.70 -14.20
N TRP A 14 -29.00 12.40 -14.13
CA TRP A 14 -30.35 11.93 -13.86
C TRP A 14 -30.39 10.81 -12.81
N MET A 15 -31.46 10.79 -12.00
CA MET A 15 -31.79 9.73 -11.03
C MET A 15 -33.30 9.47 -11.02
N GLY A 16 -33.70 8.21 -10.90
CA GLY A 16 -35.10 7.82 -10.87
C GLY A 16 -35.36 6.49 -10.20
N THR A 17 -36.61 6.15 -9.95
CA THR A 17 -37.01 4.87 -9.35
C THR A 17 -37.13 3.74 -10.38
N ASP A 18 -37.09 4.05 -11.68
CA ASP A 18 -37.12 3.09 -12.78
C ASP A 18 -35.92 3.31 -13.69
N TRP A 19 -35.12 2.24 -13.91
CA TRP A 19 -33.92 2.30 -14.74
C TRP A 19 -34.23 2.48 -16.26
N LYS A 20 -35.46 2.19 -16.67
CA LYS A 20 -35.89 2.31 -18.09
C LYS A 20 -36.38 3.73 -18.44
N THR A 21 -36.69 4.53 -17.43
CA THR A 21 -37.28 5.87 -17.61
C THR A 21 -36.32 6.93 -17.04
N PRO A 22 -35.30 7.38 -17.82
CA PRO A 22 -34.41 8.44 -17.36
C PRO A 22 -35.18 9.73 -17.10
N THR A 23 -34.83 10.40 -16.00
CA THR A 23 -35.29 11.75 -15.67
C THR A 23 -34.27 12.79 -16.16
N ASP A 24 -34.51 14.06 -15.95
CA ASP A 24 -33.64 15.18 -16.30
C ASP A 24 -32.94 15.82 -15.09
N ASN A 25 -33.08 15.24 -13.91
CA ASN A 25 -32.55 15.78 -12.67
C ASN A 25 -32.21 14.71 -11.63
N LEU A 26 -31.68 15.15 -10.47
CA LEU A 26 -31.29 14.30 -9.34
C LEU A 26 -32.31 14.27 -8.21
N THR A 27 -33.50 14.84 -8.39
CA THR A 27 -34.49 15.04 -7.32
C THR A 27 -34.88 13.73 -6.65
N ALA A 28 -35.09 12.65 -7.40
CA ALA A 28 -35.42 11.34 -6.84
C ALA A 28 -34.40 10.82 -5.85
N LEU A 29 -33.09 11.07 -6.07
CA LEU A 29 -32.04 10.73 -5.12
C LEU A 29 -32.10 11.61 -3.87
N LEU A 30 -32.30 12.91 -4.03
CA LEU A 30 -32.37 13.86 -2.91
C LEU A 30 -33.56 13.57 -2.02
N ASP A 31 -34.72 13.30 -2.62
CA ASP A 31 -35.92 12.92 -1.89
C ASP A 31 -35.75 11.60 -1.12
N ALA A 32 -35.14 10.60 -1.75
CA ALA A 32 -34.84 9.33 -1.08
C ALA A 32 -33.87 9.51 0.09
N ILE A 33 -32.87 10.40 -0.01
CA ILE A 33 -31.98 10.73 1.10
C ILE A 33 -32.75 11.36 2.25
N ILE A 34 -33.65 12.31 1.97
CA ILE A 34 -34.47 12.99 3.00
C ILE A 34 -35.42 12.00 3.68
N GLU A 35 -35.98 11.06 2.93
CA GLU A 35 -36.96 10.10 3.45
C GLU A 35 -36.30 8.97 4.27
N HIS A 36 -35.17 8.44 3.78
CA HIS A 36 -34.60 7.20 4.33
C HIS A 36 -33.36 7.40 5.23
N ILE A 37 -32.66 8.54 5.13
CA ILE A 37 -31.48 8.80 5.95
C ILE A 37 -31.87 9.66 7.16
N PRO A 38 -31.69 9.13 8.40
CA PRO A 38 -32.03 9.90 9.58
C PRO A 38 -31.12 11.13 9.75
N ALA A 39 -31.69 12.25 10.14
CA ALA A 39 -30.93 13.44 10.48
C ALA A 39 -29.96 13.18 11.66
N PRO A 40 -28.83 13.91 11.73
CA PRO A 40 -27.89 13.79 12.84
C PRO A 40 -28.58 14.06 14.18
N LYS A 41 -28.36 13.18 15.16
CA LYS A 41 -28.85 13.41 16.52
C LYS A 41 -28.12 14.60 17.14
N GLN A 42 -28.88 15.57 17.61
CA GLN A 42 -28.37 16.70 18.38
C GLN A 42 -28.46 16.37 19.87
N LEU A 43 -27.33 16.34 20.54
CA LEU A 43 -27.22 16.04 21.97
C LEU A 43 -26.77 17.30 22.72
N GLU A 44 -27.56 17.75 23.67
CA GLU A 44 -27.22 18.86 24.55
C GLU A 44 -26.30 18.42 25.68
N GLY A 45 -25.48 19.33 26.19
CA GLY A 45 -24.58 19.09 27.32
C GLY A 45 -23.19 19.68 27.10
N THR A 46 -22.23 19.21 27.89
CA THR A 46 -20.82 19.60 27.79
C THR A 46 -20.23 19.22 26.44
N PRO A 47 -19.40 20.07 25.83
CA PRO A 47 -18.86 19.85 24.50
C PRO A 47 -18.00 18.59 24.45
N GLN A 48 -18.16 17.82 23.38
CA GLN A 48 -17.47 16.55 23.17
C GLN A 48 -17.30 16.28 21.69
N MET A 49 -16.08 16.13 21.23
CA MET A 49 -15.72 15.85 19.83
C MET A 49 -14.60 14.81 19.77
N LEU A 50 -14.84 13.69 19.11
CA LEU A 50 -13.80 12.71 18.80
C LEU A 50 -13.03 13.15 17.55
N ILE A 51 -11.71 13.20 17.64
CA ILE A 51 -10.84 13.50 16.52
C ILE A 51 -10.72 12.23 15.67
N THR A 52 -11.25 12.27 14.45
CA THR A 52 -11.30 11.12 13.54
C THR A 52 -10.38 11.25 12.35
N SER A 53 -9.92 12.46 12.05
CA SER A 53 -9.02 12.75 10.93
C SER A 53 -8.11 13.91 11.26
N LEU A 54 -6.96 13.95 10.60
CA LEU A 54 -5.98 15.04 10.68
C LEU A 54 -5.86 15.68 9.30
N ASP A 55 -5.77 17.00 9.29
CA ASP A 55 -5.38 17.75 8.12
C ASP A 55 -4.20 18.65 8.47
N TYR A 56 -3.53 19.16 7.47
CA TYR A 56 -2.36 20.02 7.65
C TYR A 56 -2.38 21.20 6.69
N SER A 57 -2.11 22.35 7.21
CA SER A 57 -1.89 23.56 6.42
C SER A 57 -0.49 24.11 6.74
N SER A 58 0.25 24.52 5.71
CA SER A 58 1.56 25.15 5.89
C SER A 58 1.49 26.45 6.70
N TYR A 59 0.30 27.06 6.78
CA TYR A 59 0.07 28.33 7.47
C TYR A 59 -0.41 28.14 8.93
N THR A 60 -1.34 27.20 9.17
CA THR A 60 -1.97 26.99 10.48
C THR A 60 -1.45 25.77 11.22
N GLY A 61 -0.61 24.96 10.59
CA GLY A 61 -0.12 23.70 11.15
C GLY A 61 -1.15 22.58 11.10
N ARG A 62 -1.15 21.72 12.12
CA ARG A 62 -2.06 20.57 12.25
C ARG A 62 -3.48 21.03 12.56
N ILE A 63 -4.45 20.38 11.95
CA ILE A 63 -5.88 20.68 12.05
C ILE A 63 -6.60 19.41 12.47
N ALA A 64 -7.31 19.47 13.60
CA ALA A 64 -8.11 18.36 14.10
C ALA A 64 -9.48 18.36 13.42
N VAL A 65 -9.84 17.26 12.78
CA VAL A 65 -11.15 17.08 12.12
C VAL A 65 -11.93 15.99 12.84
N GLY A 66 -13.21 16.26 13.11
CA GLY A 66 -14.09 15.30 13.75
C GLY A 66 -15.53 15.76 13.78
N ARG A 67 -16.40 14.86 14.24
CA ARG A 67 -17.81 15.17 14.48
C ARG A 67 -18.00 15.63 15.92
N VAL A 68 -18.73 16.71 16.11
CA VAL A 68 -19.20 17.14 17.44
C VAL A 68 -20.26 16.16 17.89
N HIS A 69 -19.94 15.36 18.90
CA HIS A 69 -20.82 14.32 19.43
C HIS A 69 -21.91 14.95 20.32
N ARG A 70 -21.54 15.88 21.18
CA ARG A 70 -22.42 16.55 22.14
C ARG A 70 -22.02 18.01 22.34
N GLY A 71 -23.00 18.85 22.66
CA GLY A 71 -22.79 20.27 22.97
C GLY A 71 -22.38 21.11 21.77
N THR A 72 -21.66 22.20 22.04
CA THR A 72 -21.23 23.17 21.02
C THR A 72 -19.79 23.57 21.26
N LEU A 73 -18.97 23.53 20.21
CA LEU A 73 -17.60 24.06 20.19
C LEU A 73 -17.61 25.48 19.62
N LYS A 74 -16.83 26.38 20.23
CA LYS A 74 -16.78 27.81 19.84
C LYS A 74 -15.34 28.27 19.65
N GLU A 75 -15.17 29.27 18.79
CA GLU A 75 -13.90 30.00 18.68
C GLU A 75 -13.48 30.59 20.05
N GLY A 76 -12.21 30.51 20.39
CA GLY A 76 -11.67 31.02 21.63
C GLY A 76 -11.99 30.22 22.90
N MET A 77 -12.71 29.08 22.75
CA MET A 77 -13.12 28.26 23.90
C MET A 77 -11.93 27.52 24.52
N ASN A 78 -11.86 27.52 25.87
CA ASN A 78 -10.96 26.65 26.59
C ASN A 78 -11.51 25.23 26.63
N ILE A 79 -10.65 24.25 26.41
CA ILE A 79 -11.01 22.82 26.30
C ILE A 79 -9.97 21.97 27.05
N THR A 80 -10.36 20.74 27.34
CA THR A 80 -9.44 19.68 27.73
C THR A 80 -9.34 18.65 26.60
N LEU A 81 -8.12 18.40 26.15
CA LEU A 81 -7.81 17.30 25.23
C LEU A 81 -7.59 16.03 26.05
N ALA A 82 -8.52 15.11 25.99
CA ALA A 82 -8.38 13.79 26.60
C ALA A 82 -7.67 12.86 25.59
N LYS A 83 -6.49 12.41 25.96
CA LYS A 83 -5.65 11.56 25.15
C LYS A 83 -6.01 10.09 25.26
N ARG A 84 -5.62 9.29 24.28
CA ARG A 84 -5.84 7.85 24.25
C ARG A 84 -5.18 7.09 25.40
N ASP A 85 -4.07 7.61 25.93
CA ASP A 85 -3.36 7.05 27.11
C ASP A 85 -4.00 7.44 28.44
N GLY A 86 -5.12 8.17 28.42
CA GLY A 86 -5.82 8.67 29.60
C GLY A 86 -5.29 9.99 30.13
N SER A 87 -4.23 10.55 29.58
CA SER A 87 -3.73 11.86 29.98
C SER A 87 -4.66 12.99 29.52
N MET A 88 -4.72 14.06 30.30
CA MET A 88 -5.58 15.24 30.10
C MET A 88 -4.72 16.49 29.89
N VAL A 89 -4.84 17.13 28.74
CA VAL A 89 -4.08 18.33 28.39
C VAL A 89 -5.02 19.51 28.20
N LYS A 90 -4.82 20.57 28.97
CA LYS A 90 -5.60 21.81 28.82
C LYS A 90 -5.13 22.59 27.60
N SER A 91 -6.07 23.06 26.80
CA SER A 91 -5.80 23.75 25.54
C SER A 91 -6.87 24.78 25.23
N LYS A 92 -6.71 25.52 24.16
CA LYS A 92 -7.66 26.54 23.70
C LYS A 92 -7.86 26.43 22.18
N ILE A 93 -9.11 26.44 21.74
CA ILE A 93 -9.48 26.52 20.32
C ILE A 93 -9.16 27.92 19.81
N LYS A 94 -8.36 28.05 18.74
CA LYS A 94 -8.12 29.33 18.08
C LYS A 94 -9.23 29.63 17.07
N GLU A 95 -9.53 28.66 16.21
CA GLU A 95 -10.56 28.80 15.16
C GLU A 95 -11.37 27.52 14.99
N VAL A 96 -12.62 27.68 14.60
CA VAL A 96 -13.54 26.61 14.24
C VAL A 96 -13.96 26.80 12.77
N HIS A 97 -13.91 25.74 11.99
CA HIS A 97 -14.31 25.75 10.59
C HIS A 97 -15.33 24.65 10.29
N THR A 98 -16.30 24.95 9.44
CA THR A 98 -17.22 23.98 8.82
C THR A 98 -16.79 23.66 7.41
N PHE A 99 -17.30 22.56 6.85
CA PHE A 99 -17.05 22.16 5.47
C PHE A 99 -18.18 22.67 4.57
N GLU A 100 -17.84 23.45 3.55
CA GLU A 100 -18.76 23.91 2.50
C GLU A 100 -18.20 23.52 1.12
N GLY A 101 -18.91 22.66 0.40
CA GLY A 101 -18.43 22.12 -0.87
C GLY A 101 -17.08 21.40 -0.71
N LEU A 102 -16.09 21.81 -1.50
CA LEU A 102 -14.72 21.27 -1.43
C LEU A 102 -13.80 22.07 -0.49
N GLY A 103 -14.31 23.09 0.18
CA GLY A 103 -13.52 23.97 1.04
C GLY A 103 -13.96 23.96 2.48
N ARG A 104 -13.32 24.85 3.24
CA ARG A 104 -13.64 25.11 4.66
C ARG A 104 -13.98 26.56 4.85
N LYS A 105 -14.94 26.84 5.72
CA LYS A 105 -15.36 28.17 6.08
C LYS A 105 -15.26 28.37 7.57
N LYS A 106 -14.62 29.45 7.99
CA LYS A 106 -14.55 29.83 9.39
C LYS A 106 -15.95 30.14 9.92
N THR A 107 -16.24 29.68 11.13
CA THR A 107 -17.52 29.91 11.83
C THR A 107 -17.24 30.17 13.31
N ASP A 108 -18.16 30.86 13.99
CA ASP A 108 -18.02 31.18 15.41
C ASP A 108 -18.32 29.98 16.31
N ALA A 109 -19.18 29.06 15.86
CA ALA A 109 -19.59 27.89 16.62
C ALA A 109 -20.04 26.73 15.73
N VAL A 110 -19.87 25.49 16.22
CA VAL A 110 -20.40 24.26 15.62
C VAL A 110 -21.05 23.41 16.69
N SER A 111 -22.27 22.96 16.43
CA SER A 111 -23.10 22.19 17.35
C SER A 111 -23.04 20.69 17.12
N SER A 112 -23.53 19.93 18.08
CA SER A 112 -23.67 18.47 18.01
C SER A 112 -24.31 18.00 16.69
N GLY A 113 -23.74 16.98 16.10
CA GLY A 113 -24.18 16.39 14.83
C GLY A 113 -23.35 16.81 13.61
N ASP A 114 -22.74 17.98 13.65
CA ASP A 114 -21.92 18.50 12.54
C ASP A 114 -20.47 18.05 12.61
N ILE A 115 -19.82 18.09 11.45
CA ILE A 115 -18.37 17.85 11.29
C ILE A 115 -17.66 19.20 11.24
N CYS A 116 -16.61 19.34 12.04
CA CYS A 116 -15.81 20.55 12.05
C CYS A 116 -14.31 20.28 12.01
N ALA A 117 -13.58 21.34 11.66
CA ALA A 117 -12.14 21.39 11.72
C ALA A 117 -11.71 22.41 12.79
N ILE A 118 -10.89 21.97 13.73
CA ILE A 118 -10.40 22.78 14.86
C ILE A 118 -8.94 23.12 14.64
N ILE A 119 -8.61 24.39 14.79
CA ILE A 119 -7.27 24.94 14.62
C ILE A 119 -6.79 25.51 15.97
N GLY A 120 -5.48 25.32 16.25
CA GLY A 120 -4.79 25.90 17.41
C GLY A 120 -4.78 25.04 18.65
N VAL A 121 -5.20 23.80 18.56
CA VAL A 121 -4.94 22.76 19.55
C VAL A 121 -3.68 22.02 19.12
N ASP A 122 -2.71 21.86 20.03
CA ASP A 122 -1.44 21.19 19.73
C ASP A 122 -1.38 19.80 20.36
N GLY A 123 -0.55 18.93 19.79
CA GLY A 123 -0.22 17.62 20.34
C GLY A 123 -1.34 16.60 20.33
N PHE A 124 -2.41 16.80 19.56
CA PHE A 124 -3.50 15.85 19.43
C PHE A 124 -3.19 14.74 18.41
N GLU A 125 -3.86 13.61 18.59
CA GLU A 125 -3.83 12.46 17.71
C GLU A 125 -5.27 12.00 17.34
N ILE A 126 -5.41 11.17 16.30
CA ILE A 126 -6.70 10.54 15.99
C ILE A 126 -7.08 9.61 17.15
N GLY A 127 -8.34 9.66 17.57
CA GLY A 127 -8.85 8.93 18.73
C GLY A 127 -8.78 9.71 20.04
N ASP A 128 -8.12 10.87 20.06
CA ASP A 128 -8.23 11.81 21.18
C ASP A 128 -9.60 12.51 21.17
N THR A 129 -10.08 12.92 22.35
CA THR A 129 -11.36 13.62 22.47
C THR A 129 -11.15 15.04 22.94
N ILE A 130 -11.72 16.01 22.23
CA ILE A 130 -11.87 17.39 22.72
C ILE A 130 -13.08 17.40 23.67
N CYS A 131 -12.86 17.77 24.90
CA CYS A 131 -13.83 17.76 25.98
C CYS A 131 -14.02 19.15 26.62
N ASP A 132 -15.04 19.25 27.45
CA ASP A 132 -15.20 20.39 28.36
C ASP A 132 -13.97 20.61 29.22
N TYR A 133 -13.69 21.89 29.53
CA TYR A 133 -12.48 22.28 30.26
C TYR A 133 -12.46 21.81 31.71
N GLU A 134 -13.64 21.85 32.41
CA GLU A 134 -13.74 21.53 33.84
C GLU A 134 -14.18 20.07 34.06
N LYS A 135 -15.06 19.56 33.19
CA LYS A 135 -15.62 18.20 33.28
C LYS A 135 -15.32 17.41 32.02
N PRO A 136 -14.08 16.97 31.85
CA PRO A 136 -13.71 16.20 30.66
C PRO A 136 -14.37 14.81 30.67
N GLU A 137 -15.10 14.48 29.61
CA GLU A 137 -15.75 13.20 29.40
C GLU A 137 -15.27 12.63 28.06
N PRO A 138 -14.20 11.80 28.05
CA PRO A 138 -13.66 11.25 26.82
C PRO A 138 -14.62 10.22 26.19
N LEU A 139 -14.67 10.20 24.85
CA LEU A 139 -15.29 9.13 24.09
C LEU A 139 -14.37 7.91 24.04
N PRO A 140 -14.91 6.71 23.82
CA PRO A 140 -14.09 5.53 23.58
C PRO A 140 -13.10 5.80 22.43
N PRO A 141 -11.81 5.55 22.64
CA PRO A 141 -10.80 5.80 21.59
C PRO A 141 -11.03 4.88 20.40
N ILE A 142 -10.71 5.40 19.21
CA ILE A 142 -10.72 4.58 18.00
C ILE A 142 -9.54 3.60 18.09
N ALA A 143 -9.85 2.30 17.98
CA ALA A 143 -8.81 1.28 17.84
C ALA A 143 -8.09 1.49 16.50
N ILE A 144 -6.79 1.67 16.52
CA ILE A 144 -5.96 1.76 15.34
C ILE A 144 -5.17 0.47 15.26
N ASP A 145 -5.31 -0.23 14.15
CA ASP A 145 -4.57 -1.45 13.91
C ASP A 145 -3.07 -1.15 13.93
N GLU A 146 -2.34 -1.94 14.69
CA GLU A 146 -0.88 -1.87 14.72
C GLU A 146 -0.29 -2.31 13.37
N PRO A 147 0.88 -1.77 13.00
CA PRO A 147 1.58 -2.24 11.82
C PRO A 147 1.88 -3.74 11.91
N THR A 148 1.56 -4.47 10.86
CA THR A 148 1.85 -5.91 10.74
C THR A 148 3.00 -6.21 9.79
N MET A 149 3.37 -5.24 8.96
CA MET A 149 4.46 -5.37 7.98
C MET A 149 5.44 -4.22 8.06
N SER A 150 6.69 -4.50 7.70
CA SER A 150 7.75 -3.50 7.60
C SER A 150 8.54 -3.67 6.30
N MET A 151 9.10 -2.58 5.82
CA MET A 151 9.99 -2.55 4.66
C MET A 151 11.19 -1.65 4.93
N LEU A 152 12.32 -2.00 4.34
CA LEU A 152 13.50 -1.15 4.34
C LEU A 152 13.35 -0.09 3.25
N PHE A 153 13.51 1.19 3.61
CA PHE A 153 13.64 2.32 2.69
C PHE A 153 15.07 2.82 2.75
N THR A 154 15.68 3.06 1.61
CA THR A 154 17.06 3.58 1.51
C THR A 154 17.22 4.51 0.32
N ILE A 155 18.30 5.28 0.32
CA ILE A 155 18.69 6.07 -0.84
C ILE A 155 18.99 5.16 -2.03
N ASN A 156 18.74 5.64 -3.23
CA ASN A 156 19.18 4.95 -4.45
C ASN A 156 20.72 5.09 -4.57
N ASP A 157 21.43 3.98 -4.61
CA ASP A 157 22.89 3.92 -4.84
C ASP A 157 23.23 3.19 -6.14
N SER A 158 22.26 3.07 -7.05
CA SER A 158 22.46 2.45 -8.36
C SER A 158 23.32 3.35 -9.27
N PRO A 159 23.90 2.80 -10.37
CA PRO A 159 24.58 3.59 -11.39
C PRO A 159 23.70 4.66 -12.07
N PHE A 160 22.39 4.59 -11.88
CA PHE A 160 21.43 5.57 -12.41
C PHE A 160 20.95 6.58 -11.37
N PHE A 161 21.57 6.61 -10.21
CA PHE A 161 21.29 7.59 -9.15
C PHE A 161 21.24 9.02 -9.70
N GLY A 162 20.15 9.74 -9.35
CA GLY A 162 19.99 11.16 -9.68
C GLY A 162 19.66 11.45 -11.14
N LYS A 163 19.53 10.46 -12.03
CA LYS A 163 19.16 10.70 -13.43
C LYS A 163 17.70 11.13 -13.62
N GLU A 164 16.82 10.69 -12.74
CA GLU A 164 15.36 10.85 -12.92
C GLU A 164 14.70 11.55 -11.75
N GLY A 165 15.21 11.38 -10.52
CA GLY A 165 14.65 11.94 -9.30
C GLY A 165 15.09 13.38 -9.03
N LYS A 166 14.17 14.17 -8.45
CA LYS A 166 14.45 15.51 -7.94
C LYS A 166 14.93 15.47 -6.48
N PHE A 167 14.37 14.58 -5.69
CA PHE A 167 14.65 14.40 -4.26
C PHE A 167 15.33 13.05 -4.04
N VAL A 168 16.67 13.06 -3.92
CA VAL A 168 17.50 11.85 -3.97
C VAL A 168 18.34 11.61 -2.71
N THR A 169 18.40 12.60 -1.79
CA THR A 169 19.25 12.51 -0.61
C THR A 169 18.54 11.86 0.57
N SER A 170 19.32 11.30 1.51
CA SER A 170 18.79 10.74 2.76
C SER A 170 17.94 11.73 3.55
N ARG A 171 18.34 13.00 3.57
CA ARG A 171 17.58 14.07 4.22
C ARG A 171 16.21 14.28 3.59
N HIS A 172 16.13 14.31 2.25
CA HIS A 172 14.85 14.45 1.55
C HIS A 172 13.88 13.32 1.92
N ILE A 173 14.37 12.07 1.90
CA ILE A 173 13.56 10.90 2.24
C ILE A 173 13.11 10.97 3.70
N HIS A 174 14.04 11.29 4.62
CA HIS A 174 13.73 11.44 6.04
C HIS A 174 12.64 12.47 6.28
N ASP A 175 12.83 13.69 5.78
CA ASP A 175 11.88 14.80 5.99
C ASP A 175 10.49 14.47 5.42
N ARG A 176 10.46 13.74 4.30
CA ARG A 176 9.19 13.27 3.70
C ARG A 176 8.50 12.21 4.54
N LEU A 177 9.26 11.24 5.07
CA LEU A 177 8.72 10.20 5.95
C LEU A 177 8.20 10.80 7.26
N MET A 178 8.90 11.78 7.84
CA MET A 178 8.43 12.48 9.04
C MET A 178 7.11 13.23 8.80
N LYS A 179 6.97 13.92 7.65
CA LYS A 179 5.70 14.56 7.26
C LYS A 179 4.56 13.55 7.06
N GLU A 180 4.88 12.33 6.64
CA GLU A 180 3.86 11.29 6.51
C GLU A 180 3.35 10.84 7.87
N LEU A 181 4.20 10.74 8.88
CA LEU A 181 3.80 10.39 10.26
C LEU A 181 2.79 11.38 10.84
N ASP A 182 2.85 12.65 10.43
CA ASP A 182 1.88 13.66 10.87
C ASP A 182 0.46 13.39 10.38
N LYS A 183 0.30 12.63 9.29
CA LYS A 183 -0.98 12.37 8.64
C LYS A 183 -1.44 10.92 8.78
N ASN A 184 -0.52 10.00 9.02
CA ASN A 184 -0.77 8.57 8.94
C ASN A 184 -0.37 7.85 10.24
N LEU A 185 -1.35 7.66 11.11
CA LEU A 185 -1.13 7.07 12.44
C LEU A 185 -0.81 5.57 12.42
N ALA A 186 -1.17 4.86 11.35
CA ALA A 186 -0.84 3.46 11.21
C ALA A 186 0.58 3.23 10.67
N LEU A 187 1.29 4.31 10.33
CA LEU A 187 2.68 4.25 9.91
C LEU A 187 3.61 4.39 11.11
N ARG A 188 4.72 3.66 11.08
CA ARG A 188 5.85 3.85 12.00
C ARG A 188 7.13 3.93 11.19
N VAL A 189 7.99 4.85 11.54
CA VAL A 189 9.28 5.04 10.90
C VAL A 189 10.35 5.05 11.98
N ARG A 190 11.36 4.21 11.84
CA ARG A 190 12.55 4.20 12.69
C ARG A 190 13.80 4.14 11.81
N LYS A 191 14.84 4.86 12.23
CA LYS A 191 16.14 4.77 11.60
C LYS A 191 16.72 3.37 11.82
N SER A 192 17.37 2.80 10.82
CA SER A 192 18.11 1.56 11.01
C SER A 192 19.28 1.80 11.98
N GLU A 193 19.45 0.91 12.94
CA GLU A 193 20.57 0.96 13.88
C GLU A 193 21.88 0.49 13.24
N LEU A 194 21.79 -0.28 12.16
CA LEU A 194 22.94 -0.92 11.51
C LEU A 194 23.60 -0.03 10.47
N GLU A 195 22.84 0.85 9.80
CA GLU A 195 23.35 1.63 8.68
C GLU A 195 22.68 3.00 8.59
N ASP A 196 23.50 4.04 8.40
CA ASP A 196 23.02 5.41 8.14
C ASP A 196 22.33 5.52 6.77
N GLY A 197 21.26 6.33 6.71
CA GLY A 197 20.51 6.52 5.45
C GLY A 197 19.53 5.40 5.11
N LYS A 198 19.27 4.49 6.06
CA LYS A 198 18.27 3.45 5.95
C LYS A 198 17.18 3.61 7.01
N TRP A 199 15.93 3.41 6.63
CA TRP A 199 14.75 3.48 7.50
C TRP A 199 13.93 2.22 7.42
N ILE A 200 13.46 1.75 8.55
CA ILE A 200 12.46 0.71 8.65
C ILE A 200 11.10 1.40 8.74
N VAL A 201 10.30 1.25 7.69
CA VAL A 201 8.96 1.80 7.59
C VAL A 201 7.95 0.69 7.78
N SER A 202 7.11 0.81 8.81
CA SER A 202 6.13 -0.21 9.18
C SER A 202 4.72 0.29 8.90
N GLY A 203 3.87 -0.55 8.34
CA GLY A 203 2.49 -0.26 7.96
C GLY A 203 1.57 -1.47 8.11
N ARG A 204 0.29 -1.27 7.84
CA ARG A 204 -0.76 -2.30 7.99
C ARG A 204 -0.67 -3.43 6.95
N GLY A 205 0.08 -3.24 5.87
CA GLY A 205 0.22 -4.23 4.80
C GLY A 205 1.00 -3.68 3.61
N VAL A 206 1.24 -4.52 2.60
CA VAL A 206 2.01 -4.17 1.39
C VAL A 206 1.34 -3.01 0.65
N LEU A 207 0.02 -3.02 0.47
CA LEU A 207 -0.72 -1.96 -0.22
C LEU A 207 -0.53 -0.60 0.47
N HIS A 208 -0.58 -0.55 1.80
CA HIS A 208 -0.36 0.69 2.55
C HIS A 208 1.02 1.29 2.28
N LEU A 209 2.06 0.45 2.26
CA LEU A 209 3.43 0.88 1.99
C LEU A 209 3.65 1.21 0.50
N SER A 210 3.02 0.48 -0.42
CA SER A 210 3.12 0.76 -1.86
C SER A 210 2.45 2.08 -2.24
N VAL A 211 1.33 2.45 -1.61
CA VAL A 211 0.70 3.77 -1.79
C VAL A 211 1.63 4.90 -1.36
N LEU A 212 2.33 4.74 -0.23
CA LEU A 212 3.33 5.71 0.22
C LEU A 212 4.48 5.84 -0.80
N ILE A 213 5.03 4.72 -1.25
CA ILE A 213 6.13 4.69 -2.23
C ILE A 213 5.70 5.35 -3.54
N GLU A 214 4.51 4.99 -4.06
CA GLU A 214 3.97 5.57 -5.30
C GLU A 214 3.70 7.08 -5.16
N THR A 215 3.21 7.53 -4.01
CA THR A 215 3.03 8.96 -3.73
C THR A 215 4.37 9.69 -3.74
N MET A 216 5.39 9.15 -3.07
CA MET A 216 6.75 9.71 -3.09
C MET A 216 7.31 9.74 -4.52
N ARG A 217 7.12 8.67 -5.30
CA ARG A 217 7.53 8.59 -6.69
C ARG A 217 6.93 9.73 -7.53
N ARG A 218 5.63 9.99 -7.39
CA ARG A 218 4.91 11.07 -8.10
C ARG A 218 5.32 12.46 -7.64
N GLU A 219 5.73 12.61 -6.40
CA GLU A 219 6.29 13.84 -5.86
C GLU A 219 7.72 14.13 -6.36
N GLY A 220 8.36 13.18 -7.06
CA GLY A 220 9.69 13.31 -7.64
C GLY A 220 10.83 12.74 -6.80
N TYR A 221 10.53 11.90 -5.83
CA TYR A 221 11.53 11.18 -5.03
C TYR A 221 12.11 9.99 -5.80
N GLU A 222 13.36 9.71 -5.52
CA GLU A 222 14.09 8.54 -5.98
C GLU A 222 14.62 7.80 -4.75
N LEU A 223 14.27 6.51 -4.64
CA LEU A 223 14.60 5.68 -3.48
C LEU A 223 14.69 4.21 -3.87
N GLN A 224 15.20 3.41 -2.97
CA GLN A 224 15.15 1.94 -3.05
C GLN A 224 14.38 1.39 -1.87
N VAL A 225 13.71 0.28 -2.09
CA VAL A 225 12.95 -0.42 -1.05
C VAL A 225 13.28 -1.91 -1.07
N GLY A 226 13.37 -2.48 0.11
CA GLY A 226 13.58 -3.91 0.31
C GLY A 226 12.29 -4.71 0.28
N GLN A 227 12.41 -6.02 0.38
CA GLN A 227 11.28 -6.93 0.44
C GLN A 227 10.38 -6.65 1.65
N PRO A 228 9.05 -6.68 1.51
CA PRO A 228 8.12 -6.62 2.63
C PRO A 228 8.36 -7.80 3.60
N GLN A 229 8.44 -7.49 4.88
CA GLN A 229 8.62 -8.47 5.95
C GLN A 229 7.52 -8.30 6.99
N VAL A 230 6.98 -9.41 7.50
CA VAL A 230 6.03 -9.36 8.61
C VAL A 230 6.74 -9.05 9.92
N ILE A 231 6.04 -8.35 10.81
CA ILE A 231 6.55 -8.02 12.15
C ILE A 231 6.20 -9.17 13.09
N PHE A 232 7.22 -9.89 13.53
CA PHE A 232 7.07 -10.91 14.57
C PHE A 232 7.00 -10.26 15.94
N LYS A 233 6.23 -10.87 16.84
CA LYS A 233 6.16 -10.51 18.26
C LYS A 233 6.51 -11.72 19.12
N GLU A 234 7.08 -11.47 20.28
CA GLU A 234 7.23 -12.48 21.31
C GLU A 234 6.10 -12.30 22.32
N ILE A 235 5.25 -13.30 22.44
CA ILE A 235 4.11 -13.32 23.37
C ILE A 235 4.29 -14.54 24.26
N ASP A 236 4.39 -14.33 25.57
CA ASP A 236 4.62 -15.38 26.55
C ASP A 236 5.83 -16.30 26.24
N GLY A 237 6.91 -15.70 25.69
CA GLY A 237 8.12 -16.42 25.31
C GLY A 237 8.01 -17.24 24.00
N VAL A 238 6.88 -17.09 23.27
CA VAL A 238 6.65 -17.77 21.99
C VAL A 238 6.74 -16.74 20.85
N LYS A 239 7.50 -17.06 19.80
CA LYS A 239 7.54 -16.27 18.57
C LYS A 239 6.19 -16.37 17.87
N CYS A 240 5.50 -15.24 17.73
CA CYS A 240 4.20 -15.12 17.08
C CYS A 240 4.28 -14.29 15.81
N GLU A 241 3.41 -14.61 14.84
CA GLU A 241 3.25 -13.92 13.59
C GLU A 241 1.83 -13.41 13.40
N PRO A 242 1.61 -12.32 12.62
CA PRO A 242 0.28 -11.81 12.35
C PRO A 242 -0.49 -12.80 11.46
N ILE A 243 -1.72 -13.10 11.86
CA ILE A 243 -2.67 -13.92 11.12
C ILE A 243 -3.75 -13.00 10.56
N GLU A 244 -4.16 -13.29 9.35
CA GLU A 244 -5.25 -12.59 8.67
C GLU A 244 -6.39 -13.57 8.37
N GLU A 245 -7.59 -13.07 8.48
CA GLU A 245 -8.79 -13.72 7.97
C GLU A 245 -8.87 -13.40 6.47
N LEU A 246 -8.75 -14.42 5.66
CA LEU A 246 -8.77 -14.35 4.19
C LEU A 246 -10.09 -14.93 3.69
N THR A 247 -10.82 -14.16 2.88
CA THR A 247 -12.02 -14.63 2.17
C THR A 247 -11.74 -14.68 0.68
N ILE A 248 -12.00 -15.81 0.04
CA ILE A 248 -11.93 -15.98 -1.41
C ILE A 248 -13.32 -16.39 -1.90
N SER A 249 -13.91 -15.58 -2.79
CA SER A 249 -15.13 -15.89 -3.53
C SER A 249 -14.77 -16.29 -4.96
N VAL A 250 -15.16 -17.48 -5.40
CA VAL A 250 -14.74 -18.05 -6.68
C VAL A 250 -15.81 -19.00 -7.23
N PRO A 251 -15.96 -19.19 -8.56
CA PRO A 251 -16.76 -20.26 -9.13
C PRO A 251 -16.34 -21.64 -8.59
N GLU A 252 -17.29 -22.54 -8.37
CA GLU A 252 -17.08 -23.84 -7.72
C GLU A 252 -15.96 -24.68 -8.36
N GLU A 253 -15.80 -24.60 -9.68
CA GLU A 253 -14.75 -25.30 -10.44
C GLU A 253 -13.32 -24.97 -10.03
N PHE A 254 -13.07 -23.75 -9.48
CA PHE A 254 -11.75 -23.31 -9.02
C PHE A 254 -11.52 -23.49 -7.52
N ALA A 255 -12.55 -23.87 -6.75
CA ALA A 255 -12.49 -23.92 -5.29
C ALA A 255 -11.34 -24.82 -4.77
N SER A 256 -11.24 -26.04 -5.29
CA SER A 256 -10.19 -26.99 -4.89
C SER A 256 -8.78 -26.46 -5.12
N LYS A 257 -8.57 -25.71 -6.21
CA LYS A 257 -7.29 -25.09 -6.55
C LYS A 257 -6.93 -23.96 -5.60
N MET A 258 -7.94 -23.18 -5.18
CA MET A 258 -7.75 -22.12 -4.16
C MET A 258 -7.37 -22.71 -2.82
N ILE A 259 -8.07 -23.76 -2.38
CA ILE A 259 -7.78 -24.45 -1.12
C ILE A 259 -6.34 -24.99 -1.10
N ASP A 260 -5.92 -25.69 -2.15
CA ASP A 260 -4.54 -26.20 -2.25
C ASP A 260 -3.50 -25.08 -2.19
N MET A 261 -3.72 -23.99 -2.92
CA MET A 261 -2.81 -22.86 -2.99
C MET A 261 -2.65 -22.15 -1.62
N VAL A 262 -3.74 -21.97 -0.88
CA VAL A 262 -3.73 -21.32 0.43
C VAL A 262 -3.14 -22.26 1.50
N THR A 263 -3.46 -23.54 1.46
CA THR A 263 -2.94 -24.56 2.40
C THR A 263 -1.42 -24.71 2.28
N ARG A 264 -0.86 -24.70 1.07
CA ARG A 264 0.61 -24.71 0.87
C ARG A 264 1.30 -23.50 1.51
N ARG A 265 0.58 -22.39 1.66
CA ARG A 265 1.04 -21.17 2.33
C ARG A 265 0.65 -21.10 3.80
N LYS A 266 0.36 -22.26 4.43
CA LYS A 266 0.00 -22.39 5.85
C LYS A 266 -1.35 -21.74 6.22
N GLY A 267 -2.24 -21.52 5.25
CA GLY A 267 -3.61 -21.12 5.54
C GLY A 267 -4.45 -22.32 5.98
N GLU A 268 -5.28 -22.10 6.99
CA GLU A 268 -6.21 -23.08 7.56
C GLU A 268 -7.63 -22.67 7.19
N MET A 269 -8.37 -23.54 6.50
CA MET A 269 -9.76 -23.27 6.12
C MET A 269 -10.66 -23.27 7.36
N THR A 270 -11.43 -22.19 7.54
CA THR A 270 -12.36 -22.01 8.67
C THR A 270 -13.81 -22.25 8.27
N SER A 271 -14.19 -21.82 7.06
CA SER A 271 -15.53 -22.06 6.53
C SER A 271 -15.53 -22.19 5.00
N MET A 272 -16.58 -22.79 4.47
CA MET A 272 -16.86 -22.90 3.04
C MET A 272 -18.37 -22.89 2.83
N GLU A 273 -18.87 -21.88 2.12
CA GLU A 273 -20.30 -21.70 1.88
C GLU A 273 -20.57 -21.49 0.39
N SER A 274 -21.51 -22.26 -0.16
CA SER A 274 -21.97 -22.10 -1.54
C SER A 274 -23.06 -21.03 -1.62
N GLN A 275 -22.88 -20.05 -2.49
CA GLN A 275 -23.85 -18.98 -2.72
C GLN A 275 -24.11 -18.84 -4.24
N GLY A 276 -25.16 -19.50 -4.71
CA GLY A 276 -25.50 -19.57 -6.11
C GLY A 276 -24.48 -20.39 -6.90
N ASP A 277 -23.83 -19.78 -7.88
CA ASP A 277 -22.78 -20.35 -8.74
C ASP A 277 -21.36 -20.16 -8.17
N ARG A 278 -21.24 -19.51 -7.02
CA ARG A 278 -19.97 -19.20 -6.37
C ARG A 278 -19.84 -19.88 -5.02
N VAL A 279 -18.61 -20.08 -4.61
CA VAL A 279 -18.26 -20.58 -3.28
C VAL A 279 -17.43 -19.52 -2.57
N ASN A 280 -17.82 -19.17 -1.35
CA ASN A 280 -17.07 -18.33 -0.44
C ASN A 280 -16.27 -19.22 0.51
N ILE A 281 -14.96 -19.06 0.52
CA ILE A 281 -14.06 -19.87 1.34
C ILE A 281 -13.30 -18.91 2.26
N GLU A 282 -13.35 -19.20 3.56
CA GLU A 282 -12.65 -18.42 4.57
C GLU A 282 -11.46 -19.19 5.13
N PHE A 283 -10.39 -18.47 5.39
CA PHE A 283 -9.15 -19.04 5.93
C PHE A 283 -8.56 -18.14 7.00
N ASP A 284 -7.92 -18.74 7.99
CA ASP A 284 -6.94 -18.08 8.85
C ASP A 284 -5.54 -18.36 8.29
N MET A 285 -4.82 -17.32 7.83
CA MET A 285 -3.52 -17.53 7.24
C MET A 285 -2.49 -16.50 7.69
N PRO A 286 -1.19 -16.89 7.76
CA PRO A 286 -0.12 -15.94 8.05
C PRO A 286 -0.05 -14.80 7.03
N SER A 287 0.06 -13.54 7.49
CA SER A 287 0.17 -12.37 6.60
C SER A 287 1.29 -12.50 5.57
N ARG A 288 2.41 -13.18 5.92
CA ARG A 288 3.51 -13.45 4.97
C ARG A 288 3.11 -14.40 3.85
N GLY A 289 2.08 -15.24 4.03
CA GLY A 289 1.53 -16.13 3.01
C GLY A 289 0.63 -15.43 2.02
N ILE A 290 0.11 -14.24 2.37
CA ILE A 290 -0.74 -13.40 1.50
C ILE A 290 0.11 -12.68 0.46
N ILE A 291 1.38 -12.40 0.77
CA ILE A 291 2.31 -11.73 -0.15
C ILE A 291 2.39 -12.53 -1.46
N GLY A 292 2.03 -11.90 -2.59
CA GLY A 292 1.99 -12.53 -3.92
C GLY A 292 0.85 -13.55 -4.14
N LEU A 293 -0.03 -13.76 -3.16
CA LEU A 293 -1.15 -14.70 -3.30
C LEU A 293 -2.20 -14.18 -4.28
N ARG A 294 -2.50 -12.88 -4.25
CA ARG A 294 -3.55 -12.26 -5.08
C ARG A 294 -3.34 -12.51 -6.57
N THR A 295 -2.14 -12.26 -7.07
CA THR A 295 -1.78 -12.49 -8.48
C THR A 295 -1.94 -13.96 -8.86
N ASN A 296 -1.52 -14.87 -7.98
CA ASN A 296 -1.65 -16.31 -8.21
C ASN A 296 -3.12 -16.77 -8.20
N VAL A 297 -3.93 -16.26 -7.29
CA VAL A 297 -5.38 -16.54 -7.19
C VAL A 297 -6.10 -16.05 -8.45
N LEU A 298 -5.85 -14.81 -8.89
CA LEU A 298 -6.44 -14.26 -10.11
C LEU A 298 -6.03 -15.04 -11.37
N THR A 299 -4.74 -15.38 -11.50
CA THR A 299 -4.27 -16.18 -12.63
C THR A 299 -4.90 -17.58 -12.62
N ALA A 300 -4.99 -18.21 -11.45
CA ALA A 300 -5.51 -19.57 -11.31
C ALA A 300 -7.02 -19.67 -11.54
N SER A 301 -7.76 -18.58 -11.29
CA SER A 301 -9.21 -18.46 -11.51
C SER A 301 -9.58 -17.73 -12.80
N GLN A 302 -8.61 -17.51 -13.70
CA GLN A 302 -8.82 -16.75 -14.96
C GLN A 302 -9.39 -15.33 -14.74
N GLY A 303 -9.09 -14.72 -13.58
CA GLY A 303 -9.57 -13.40 -13.22
C GLY A 303 -10.90 -13.36 -12.47
N GLU A 304 -11.57 -14.50 -12.27
CA GLU A 304 -12.90 -14.55 -11.68
C GLU A 304 -12.95 -14.53 -10.14
N ALA A 305 -11.83 -14.77 -9.48
CA ALA A 305 -11.79 -14.75 -8.01
C ALA A 305 -11.89 -13.34 -7.44
N ILE A 306 -12.62 -13.21 -6.35
CA ILE A 306 -12.64 -12.03 -5.49
C ILE A 306 -11.93 -12.41 -4.20
N MET A 307 -10.93 -11.63 -3.81
CA MET A 307 -10.11 -11.89 -2.62
C MET A 307 -10.12 -10.67 -1.71
N ALA A 308 -10.47 -10.90 -0.44
CA ALA A 308 -10.41 -9.90 0.63
C ALA A 308 -9.70 -10.50 1.84
N HIS A 309 -8.99 -9.68 2.59
CA HIS A 309 -8.31 -10.10 3.81
C HIS A 309 -8.27 -8.98 4.84
N ARG A 310 -8.23 -9.35 6.13
CA ARG A 310 -8.10 -8.41 7.25
C ARG A 310 -7.26 -9.02 8.36
N PHE A 311 -6.52 -8.18 9.09
CA PHE A 311 -5.81 -8.62 10.28
C PHE A 311 -6.79 -9.19 11.31
N LYS A 312 -6.45 -10.33 11.91
CA LYS A 312 -7.22 -10.99 12.95
C LYS A 312 -6.51 -10.88 14.30
N GLU A 313 -5.37 -11.54 14.43
CA GLU A 313 -4.62 -11.62 15.69
C GLU A 313 -3.18 -12.09 15.45
N TYR A 314 -2.38 -12.17 16.51
CA TYR A 314 -1.09 -12.82 16.49
C TYR A 314 -1.21 -14.26 16.97
N GLN A 315 -0.65 -15.23 16.24
CA GLN A 315 -0.60 -16.65 16.62
C GLN A 315 0.85 -17.16 16.55
N PRO A 316 1.17 -18.29 17.20
CA PRO A 316 2.48 -18.92 17.09
C PRO A 316 2.92 -19.14 15.65
N TYR A 317 4.20 -18.97 15.40
CA TYR A 317 4.80 -19.13 14.07
C TYR A 317 4.51 -20.49 13.44
N LYS A 318 3.89 -20.52 12.26
CA LYS A 318 3.41 -21.72 11.56
C LYS A 318 4.47 -22.44 10.69
N GLY A 319 5.77 -22.11 10.87
CA GLY A 319 6.85 -22.71 10.08
C GLY A 319 7.05 -22.02 8.73
N ASP A 320 8.03 -22.48 7.95
CA ASP A 320 8.43 -21.83 6.70
C ASP A 320 7.37 -21.98 5.61
N ILE A 321 7.28 -20.95 4.76
CA ILE A 321 6.44 -20.92 3.57
C ILE A 321 7.37 -20.81 2.37
N GLU A 322 7.19 -21.72 1.41
CA GLU A 322 7.88 -21.62 0.12
C GLU A 322 7.50 -20.33 -0.58
N ARG A 323 8.51 -19.53 -0.87
CA ARG A 323 8.43 -18.34 -1.71
C ARG A 323 8.91 -18.68 -3.12
N ARG A 324 9.15 -17.66 -3.93
CA ARG A 324 9.71 -17.80 -5.27
C ARG A 324 10.97 -18.69 -5.26
N SER A 325 10.91 -19.85 -5.90
CA SER A 325 12.03 -20.77 -6.03
C SER A 325 13.02 -20.34 -7.12
N ASN A 326 12.51 -19.79 -8.24
CA ASN A 326 13.30 -19.43 -9.40
C ASN A 326 14.34 -18.35 -9.10
N GLY A 327 15.52 -18.49 -9.70
CA GLY A 327 16.62 -17.52 -9.64
C GLY A 327 16.32 -16.26 -10.48
N SER A 328 17.23 -15.30 -10.38
CA SER A 328 17.19 -14.06 -11.16
C SER A 328 18.16 -14.12 -12.32
N MET A 329 17.78 -13.60 -13.49
CA MET A 329 18.70 -13.25 -14.55
C MET A 329 19.25 -11.85 -14.29
N ILE A 330 20.57 -11.72 -14.14
CA ILE A 330 21.24 -10.51 -13.68
C ILE A 330 22.09 -9.95 -14.80
N ALA A 331 22.00 -8.66 -15.08
CA ALA A 331 22.84 -8.00 -16.07
C ALA A 331 24.31 -8.02 -15.64
N MET A 332 25.19 -8.45 -16.55
CA MET A 332 26.63 -8.54 -16.34
C MET A 332 27.32 -7.17 -16.35
N GLU A 333 26.86 -6.28 -17.20
CA GLU A 333 27.47 -4.97 -17.43
C GLU A 333 26.42 -3.89 -17.71
N SER A 334 26.86 -2.64 -17.62
CA SER A 334 25.99 -1.49 -17.94
C SER A 334 26.02 -1.20 -19.44
N GLY A 335 24.86 -0.85 -20.00
CA GLY A 335 24.70 -0.51 -21.40
C GLY A 335 23.28 -0.61 -21.89
N THR A 336 23.08 -0.59 -23.20
CA THR A 336 21.77 -0.75 -23.83
C THR A 336 21.51 -2.21 -24.14
N ALA A 337 20.32 -2.69 -23.80
CA ALA A 337 19.90 -4.07 -24.11
C ALA A 337 19.61 -4.24 -25.62
N PHE A 338 20.17 -5.26 -26.25
CA PHE A 338 19.99 -5.51 -27.68
C PHE A 338 19.02 -6.69 -27.92
N ALA A 339 18.15 -6.50 -28.90
CA ALA A 339 17.21 -7.52 -29.39
C ALA A 339 17.88 -8.87 -29.67
N TYR A 340 19.07 -8.86 -30.28
CA TYR A 340 19.85 -10.04 -30.56
C TYR A 340 20.27 -10.81 -29.30
N ALA A 341 20.67 -10.11 -28.25
CA ALA A 341 21.07 -10.74 -26.99
C ALA A 341 19.88 -11.36 -26.27
N ILE A 342 18.75 -10.62 -26.22
CA ILE A 342 17.49 -11.10 -25.63
C ILE A 342 17.00 -12.35 -26.36
N ASP A 343 16.95 -12.34 -27.69
CA ASP A 343 16.52 -13.48 -28.52
C ASP A 343 17.34 -14.75 -28.22
N LYS A 344 18.66 -14.62 -28.06
CA LYS A 344 19.54 -15.76 -27.76
C LYS A 344 19.44 -16.28 -26.32
N LEU A 345 18.88 -15.47 -25.41
CA LEU A 345 18.81 -15.80 -23.99
C LEU A 345 17.40 -16.10 -23.52
N GLN A 346 16.36 -15.91 -24.35
CA GLN A 346 14.96 -16.08 -23.93
C GLN A 346 14.59 -17.52 -23.52
N ASP A 347 15.35 -18.53 -23.98
CA ASP A 347 15.20 -19.93 -23.52
C ASP A 347 15.68 -20.13 -22.07
N ARG A 348 16.43 -19.17 -21.49
CA ARG A 348 16.93 -19.20 -20.12
C ARG A 348 15.90 -18.70 -19.09
N GLY A 349 14.87 -17.97 -19.54
CA GLY A 349 13.88 -17.43 -18.64
C GLY A 349 13.01 -16.35 -19.24
N LYS A 350 12.24 -15.68 -18.39
CA LYS A 350 11.35 -14.58 -18.77
C LYS A 350 12.06 -13.24 -18.52
N PHE A 351 12.07 -12.37 -19.52
CA PHE A 351 12.66 -11.04 -19.40
C PHE A 351 11.68 -10.02 -18.80
N PHE A 352 12.24 -8.98 -18.13
CA PHE A 352 11.55 -7.83 -17.55
C PHE A 352 11.90 -6.51 -18.25
N ILE A 353 12.72 -6.57 -19.29
CA ILE A 353 13.22 -5.41 -20.04
C ILE A 353 12.88 -5.54 -21.52
N TYR A 354 12.71 -4.38 -22.17
CA TYR A 354 12.59 -4.30 -23.62
C TYR A 354 13.95 -4.17 -24.30
N PRO A 355 14.06 -4.53 -25.59
CA PRO A 355 15.17 -4.06 -26.42
C PRO A 355 15.26 -2.54 -26.39
N GLN A 356 16.47 -2.00 -26.33
CA GLN A 356 16.83 -0.58 -26.21
C GLN A 356 16.72 -0.01 -24.78
N ASP A 357 16.27 -0.78 -23.80
CA ASP A 357 16.33 -0.32 -22.40
C ASP A 357 17.77 -0.20 -21.93
N GLU A 358 18.07 0.87 -21.18
CA GLU A 358 19.34 1.00 -20.47
C GLU A 358 19.34 0.11 -19.22
N VAL A 359 20.39 -0.65 -19.03
CA VAL A 359 20.59 -1.54 -17.89
C VAL A 359 21.95 -1.26 -17.25
N TYR A 360 22.11 -1.71 -16.00
CA TYR A 360 23.40 -1.65 -15.31
C TYR A 360 23.77 -3.00 -14.67
N ALA A 361 25.07 -3.19 -14.41
CA ALA A 361 25.56 -4.40 -13.77
C ALA A 361 24.88 -4.62 -12.42
N GLY A 362 24.39 -5.85 -12.18
CA GLY A 362 23.63 -6.18 -10.96
C GLY A 362 22.13 -5.90 -11.02
N GLN A 363 21.61 -5.29 -12.10
CA GLN A 363 20.17 -5.17 -12.32
C GLN A 363 19.57 -6.54 -12.61
N VAL A 364 18.40 -6.83 -12.01
CA VAL A 364 17.60 -8.02 -12.32
C VAL A 364 16.80 -7.73 -13.59
N VAL A 365 17.14 -8.41 -14.66
CA VAL A 365 16.56 -8.20 -16.00
C VAL A 365 15.62 -9.32 -16.43
N GLY A 366 15.44 -10.32 -15.59
CA GLY A 366 14.52 -11.43 -15.85
C GLY A 366 14.51 -12.48 -14.73
N GLU A 367 13.61 -13.45 -14.89
CA GLU A 367 13.49 -14.66 -14.06
C GLU A 367 14.15 -15.84 -14.75
N HIS A 368 15.05 -16.52 -14.05
CA HIS A 368 15.70 -17.74 -14.55
C HIS A 368 14.75 -18.95 -14.44
N VAL A 369 14.85 -19.91 -15.34
CA VAL A 369 14.04 -21.15 -15.28
C VAL A 369 14.48 -22.09 -14.15
N HIS A 370 15.69 -21.92 -13.60
CA HIS A 370 16.23 -22.70 -12.49
C HIS A 370 16.29 -21.85 -11.21
N GLU A 371 16.50 -22.50 -10.07
CA GLU A 371 16.53 -21.86 -8.74
C GLU A 371 17.74 -20.93 -8.54
N ASN A 372 18.84 -21.19 -9.23
CA ASN A 372 20.06 -20.40 -9.12
C ASN A 372 20.03 -19.13 -9.97
N ASP A 373 20.63 -18.08 -9.48
CA ASP A 373 20.83 -16.84 -10.23
C ASP A 373 21.76 -17.06 -11.42
N LEU A 374 21.48 -16.38 -12.52
CA LEU A 374 22.25 -16.44 -13.77
C LEU A 374 22.68 -15.04 -14.19
N VAL A 375 23.99 -14.80 -14.25
CA VAL A 375 24.53 -13.55 -14.81
C VAL A 375 24.61 -13.66 -16.33
N ILE A 376 23.99 -12.70 -17.03
CA ILE A 376 23.84 -12.71 -18.49
C ILE A 376 24.28 -11.36 -19.10
N ASN A 377 24.77 -11.43 -20.32
CA ASN A 377 25.13 -10.23 -21.09
C ASN A 377 24.01 -9.90 -22.08
N VAL A 378 23.19 -8.89 -21.75
CA VAL A 378 22.09 -8.39 -22.59
C VAL A 378 22.53 -7.23 -23.50
N THR A 379 23.76 -6.73 -23.32
CA THR A 379 24.28 -5.56 -24.07
C THR A 379 25.08 -5.99 -25.31
N LYS A 380 25.18 -7.30 -25.58
CA LYS A 380 25.92 -7.83 -26.69
C LYS A 380 25.23 -7.59 -28.03
N SER A 381 25.81 -6.75 -28.88
CA SER A 381 25.32 -6.52 -30.25
C SER A 381 25.72 -7.65 -31.19
N LYS A 382 24.98 -7.83 -32.28
CA LYS A 382 25.35 -8.71 -33.38
C LYS A 382 26.63 -8.17 -34.02
N LYS A 383 27.71 -8.96 -34.02
CA LYS A 383 28.92 -8.59 -34.79
C LYS A 383 28.57 -8.58 -36.28
N LEU A 384 28.79 -7.46 -36.95
CA LEU A 384 28.70 -7.36 -38.40
C LEU A 384 29.80 -8.25 -39.01
N THR A 385 29.45 -9.39 -39.56
CA THR A 385 30.32 -10.19 -40.39
C THR A 385 30.18 -9.72 -41.84
N ASN A 386 31.28 -9.43 -42.52
CA ASN A 386 31.33 -8.95 -43.92
C ASN A 386 30.88 -10.02 -44.92
N MET A 387 30.28 -11.11 -44.55
CA MET A 387 29.70 -12.10 -45.48
C MET A 387 28.26 -11.73 -45.76
N ARG A 388 27.98 -11.28 -46.99
CA ARG A 388 26.65 -11.22 -47.57
C ARG A 388 26.14 -12.67 -47.75
N ALA A 389 25.54 -13.26 -46.76
CA ALA A 389 24.60 -14.35 -46.96
C ALA A 389 23.28 -13.71 -47.34
N SER A 390 22.96 -13.77 -48.64
CA SER A 390 21.63 -13.51 -49.16
C SER A 390 20.70 -14.64 -48.74
N GLY A 391 20.09 -14.51 -47.59
CA GLY A 391 19.15 -15.49 -47.06
C GLY A 391 18.64 -14.99 -45.70
N SER A 392 17.38 -14.56 -45.71
CA SER A 392 16.52 -14.27 -44.56
C SER A 392 17.23 -13.68 -43.35
N ASP A 393 17.13 -12.38 -43.17
CA ASP A 393 17.19 -11.76 -41.86
C ASP A 393 16.04 -12.37 -41.05
N ASP A 394 16.32 -13.44 -40.32
CA ASP A 394 15.40 -13.96 -39.32
C ASP A 394 15.15 -12.81 -38.33
N LYS A 395 13.99 -12.19 -38.49
CA LYS A 395 13.54 -11.15 -37.53
C LYS A 395 13.51 -11.80 -36.17
N ALA A 396 14.34 -11.32 -35.25
CA ALA A 396 14.36 -11.80 -33.87
C ALA A 396 12.93 -11.83 -33.32
N ARG A 397 12.45 -13.02 -32.97
CA ARG A 397 11.11 -13.24 -32.46
C ARG A 397 11.15 -13.17 -30.94
N ILE A 398 11.09 -11.94 -30.42
CA ILE A 398 11.20 -11.69 -28.98
C ILE A 398 9.85 -11.89 -28.32
N ILE A 399 9.85 -12.69 -27.25
CA ILE A 399 8.69 -12.84 -26.37
C ILE A 399 8.53 -11.53 -25.59
N PRO A 400 7.32 -10.94 -25.51
CA PRO A 400 7.10 -9.73 -24.73
C PRO A 400 7.56 -9.89 -23.28
N PRO A 401 8.25 -8.91 -22.70
CA PRO A 401 8.71 -8.99 -21.31
C PRO A 401 7.53 -8.92 -20.34
N VAL A 402 7.73 -9.47 -19.15
CA VAL A 402 6.82 -9.31 -18.02
C VAL A 402 7.09 -7.96 -17.38
N ILE A 403 6.08 -7.09 -17.33
CA ILE A 403 6.17 -5.78 -16.70
C ILE A 403 5.39 -5.82 -15.40
N PHE A 404 6.06 -5.54 -14.30
CA PHE A 404 5.47 -5.51 -12.96
C PHE A 404 4.93 -4.12 -12.62
N SER A 405 3.79 -4.08 -11.95
CA SER A 405 3.39 -2.94 -11.13
C SER A 405 4.31 -2.83 -9.90
N LEU A 406 4.24 -1.72 -9.18
CA LEU A 406 5.03 -1.56 -7.94
C LEU A 406 4.71 -2.66 -6.92
N GLU A 407 3.44 -2.97 -6.72
CA GLU A 407 3.00 -4.02 -5.80
C GLU A 407 3.55 -5.38 -6.20
N GLU A 408 3.40 -5.75 -7.46
CA GLU A 408 3.93 -7.01 -7.98
C GLU A 408 5.45 -7.10 -7.86
N ALA A 409 6.18 -6.02 -8.10
CA ALA A 409 7.63 -5.99 -7.94
C ALA A 409 8.04 -6.18 -6.47
N LEU A 410 7.35 -5.52 -5.53
CA LEU A 410 7.60 -5.67 -4.08
C LEU A 410 7.31 -7.07 -3.58
N GLU A 411 6.29 -7.74 -4.12
CA GLU A 411 5.94 -9.11 -3.80
C GLU A 411 6.90 -10.13 -4.43
N TYR A 412 7.49 -9.77 -5.58
CA TYR A 412 8.35 -10.64 -6.38
C TYR A 412 9.79 -10.71 -5.88
N ILE A 413 10.37 -9.60 -5.41
CA ILE A 413 11.80 -9.53 -5.01
C ILE A 413 12.14 -10.48 -3.85
N LYS A 414 13.39 -10.95 -3.82
CA LYS A 414 13.99 -11.73 -2.73
C LYS A 414 14.64 -10.82 -1.68
N GLU A 415 15.06 -11.39 -0.56
CA GLU A 415 15.73 -10.66 0.53
C GLU A 415 17.05 -9.98 0.09
N ASP A 416 17.73 -10.55 -0.91
CA ASP A 416 18.96 -10.02 -1.50
C ASP A 416 18.70 -9.08 -2.69
N GLU A 417 17.45 -8.61 -2.85
CA GLU A 417 17.01 -7.74 -3.94
C GLU A 417 16.34 -6.49 -3.43
N TYR A 418 16.47 -5.38 -4.17
CA TYR A 418 15.76 -4.13 -3.97
C TYR A 418 14.92 -3.78 -5.20
N VAL A 419 13.84 -3.05 -4.97
CA VAL A 419 13.14 -2.29 -6.03
C VAL A 419 13.66 -0.86 -6.00
N GLU A 420 14.32 -0.44 -7.07
CA GLU A 420 14.67 0.94 -7.35
C GLU A 420 13.44 1.66 -7.92
N VAL A 421 12.99 2.69 -7.23
CA VAL A 421 11.78 3.46 -7.58
C VAL A 421 12.20 4.89 -7.91
N THR A 422 11.90 5.32 -9.13
CA THR A 422 12.16 6.67 -9.62
C THR A 422 10.88 7.26 -10.24
N PRO A 423 10.81 8.57 -10.49
CA PRO A 423 9.63 9.17 -11.12
C PRO A 423 9.23 8.56 -12.46
N LYS A 424 10.20 8.05 -13.24
CA LYS A 424 9.97 7.53 -14.59
C LYS A 424 10.08 6.02 -14.71
N SER A 425 10.87 5.39 -13.84
CA SER A 425 11.25 3.99 -13.98
C SER A 425 11.12 3.23 -12.67
N MET A 426 10.95 1.93 -12.81
CA MET A 426 10.99 0.98 -11.71
C MET A 426 11.86 -0.19 -12.15
N ARG A 427 12.89 -0.52 -11.35
CA ARG A 427 13.87 -1.55 -11.69
C ARG A 427 14.10 -2.43 -10.47
N MET A 428 14.24 -3.71 -10.68
CA MET A 428 14.69 -4.64 -9.64
C MET A 428 16.19 -4.82 -9.76
N ARG A 429 16.88 -4.94 -8.63
CA ARG A 429 18.34 -5.12 -8.59
C ARG A 429 18.78 -5.97 -7.42
N LYS A 430 19.97 -6.54 -7.52
CA LYS A 430 20.62 -7.14 -6.35
C LYS A 430 21.07 -6.06 -5.36
N VAL A 431 21.03 -6.39 -4.06
CA VAL A 431 21.56 -5.51 -3.00
C VAL A 431 23.06 -5.25 -3.26
N ILE A 432 23.82 -6.31 -3.49
CA ILE A 432 25.24 -6.23 -3.87
C ILE A 432 25.31 -6.28 -5.41
N LEU A 433 25.74 -5.19 -6.05
CA LEU A 433 25.79 -5.10 -7.51
C LEU A 433 26.94 -5.90 -8.13
N ASP A 434 28.11 -5.93 -7.46
CA ASP A 434 29.28 -6.66 -7.94
C ASP A 434 29.11 -8.18 -7.83
N GLU A 435 29.38 -8.89 -8.93
CA GLU A 435 29.23 -10.35 -8.98
C GLU A 435 30.21 -11.09 -8.06
N LEU A 436 31.46 -10.61 -7.95
CA LEU A 436 32.47 -11.25 -7.13
C LEU A 436 32.17 -11.07 -5.64
N GLU A 437 31.68 -9.89 -5.27
CA GLU A 437 31.25 -9.62 -3.90
C GLU A 437 30.03 -10.47 -3.52
N ARG A 438 29.03 -10.61 -4.40
CA ARG A 438 27.89 -11.54 -4.18
C ARG A 438 28.35 -12.97 -3.96
N LYS A 439 29.30 -13.47 -4.80
CA LYS A 439 29.83 -14.80 -4.65
C LYS A 439 30.62 -15.01 -3.35
N ARG A 440 31.26 -13.96 -2.83
CA ARG A 440 31.96 -14.01 -1.51
C ARG A 440 30.93 -14.00 -0.39
N ALA A 441 29.92 -13.16 -0.43
CA ALA A 441 28.86 -13.09 0.57
C ALA A 441 28.08 -14.41 0.71
N ASN A 442 27.87 -15.14 -0.39
CA ASN A 442 27.17 -16.43 -0.38
C ASN A 442 28.04 -17.62 0.06
N ARG A 443 29.35 -17.43 0.32
CA ARG A 443 30.28 -18.48 0.77
C ARG A 443 30.58 -18.45 2.28
N GLY A 444 30.19 -17.39 2.96
CA GLY A 444 30.29 -17.21 4.42
C GLY A 444 28.96 -17.52 5.08
#